data_118a267f5397522db7fa0224a7a159a7
#
_entry.id   118a267f5397522db7fa0224a7a159a7
#
_cell.length_a   1.000
_cell.length_b   1.000
_cell.length_c   1.000
_cell.angle_alpha   90.00
_cell.angle_beta   90.00
_cell.angle_gamma   90.00
#
_symmetry.space_group_name_H-M   'P 1'
#
loop_
_entity.id
_entity.type
_entity.pdbx_description
1 polymer ?
#
loop_
_entity_poly.entity_id
_entity_poly.type
_entity_poly.pdbx_seq_one_letter_code
_entity_poly.pdbx_strand_id
1 'polypeptide(L)'
;MIFLDSATRDRTGETGKNIESKKTINIDHHVSNPEYGDINCVIRYSSSTSEIIYNFIKYMEYKFSISVAEALYLGLVNDTGNFSHSNVKVGTMQMATNLISMGVNNNYIVTNFLNSNSYQTLKMMGEALKNFEFYPEKKLSYYYLDNETMKKYKAKKEDTEGIVEKILSYYEASVSLFLREEADGKIKGSMRSKYEIDVNEIASLFGGGGHYKAAGFSSNLSTNEILEIVLKNI
;
A
#
# COMPACT_ATOMS: atom_id res chain seq x y z
N MET A 1 14.17 -20.89 6.97
CA MET A 1 12.93 -20.19 6.49
C MET A 1 13.33 -18.96 5.70
N ILE A 2 12.62 -18.63 4.63
CA ILE A 2 12.84 -17.40 3.84
C ILE A 2 11.62 -16.52 3.99
N PHE A 3 11.82 -15.28 4.42
CA PHE A 3 10.81 -14.22 4.44
C PHE A 3 11.04 -13.32 3.24
N LEU A 4 9.99 -13.14 2.45
CA LEU A 4 10.00 -12.27 1.28
C LEU A 4 9.01 -11.13 1.50
N ASP A 5 9.41 -9.91 1.14
CA ASP A 5 8.55 -8.72 1.13
C ASP A 5 7.87 -8.44 2.47
N SER A 6 8.59 -8.65 3.55
CA SER A 6 8.06 -8.50 4.89
C SER A 6 8.98 -7.64 5.75
N ALA A 7 8.59 -6.40 5.98
CA ALA A 7 9.35 -5.44 6.76
C ALA A 7 9.55 -5.87 8.22
N THR A 8 8.61 -6.61 8.79
CA THR A 8 8.71 -7.19 10.13
C THR A 8 8.10 -8.57 10.16
N ARG A 9 8.55 -9.42 11.10
CA ARG A 9 8.03 -10.76 11.26
C ARG A 9 6.52 -10.80 11.56
N ASP A 10 6.00 -9.78 12.24
CA ASP A 10 4.57 -9.68 12.56
C ASP A 10 3.66 -9.55 11.34
N ARG A 11 4.18 -8.99 10.23
CA ARG A 11 3.43 -8.86 8.97
C ARG A 11 3.16 -10.20 8.28
N THR A 12 3.86 -11.24 8.67
CA THR A 12 3.65 -12.60 8.12
C THR A 12 2.47 -13.34 8.76
N GLY A 13 1.72 -12.67 9.63
CA GLY A 13 0.56 -13.23 10.33
C GLY A 13 0.96 -14.36 11.31
N GLU A 14 -0.02 -15.16 11.71
CA GLU A 14 0.19 -16.25 12.67
C GLU A 14 1.15 -17.32 12.16
N THR A 15 1.17 -17.56 10.85
CA THR A 15 2.07 -18.55 10.24
C THR A 15 3.54 -18.21 10.49
N GLY A 16 3.94 -16.97 10.24
CA GLY A 16 5.33 -16.56 10.40
C GLY A 16 5.77 -16.39 11.85
N LYS A 17 4.83 -16.07 12.75
CA LYS A 17 5.10 -15.93 14.18
C LYS A 17 5.44 -17.29 14.84
N ASN A 18 4.71 -18.32 14.44
CA ASN A 18 4.71 -19.63 15.12
C ASN A 18 5.67 -20.67 14.50
N ILE A 19 6.30 -20.34 13.37
CA ILE A 19 7.26 -21.28 12.77
C ILE A 19 8.65 -21.06 13.34
N GLU A 20 9.18 -22.07 14.01
CA GLU A 20 10.60 -22.13 14.40
C GLU A 20 11.45 -22.64 13.23
N SER A 21 12.57 -21.99 12.99
CA SER A 21 13.53 -22.38 11.97
C SER A 21 14.96 -22.26 12.51
N LYS A 22 15.84 -23.20 12.13
CA LYS A 22 17.25 -23.16 12.51
C LYS A 22 17.98 -21.94 11.96
N LYS A 23 17.57 -21.44 10.81
CA LYS A 23 18.08 -20.21 10.18
C LYS A 23 16.96 -19.51 9.41
N THR A 24 17.03 -18.21 9.41
CA THR A 24 16.10 -17.33 8.72
C THR A 24 16.83 -16.45 7.70
N ILE A 25 16.21 -16.26 6.54
CA ILE A 25 16.68 -15.31 5.52
C ILE A 25 15.56 -14.30 5.31
N ASN A 26 15.87 -13.01 5.35
CA ASN A 26 14.93 -11.94 5.00
C ASN A 26 15.40 -11.25 3.72
N ILE A 27 14.56 -11.25 2.69
CA ILE A 27 14.77 -10.52 1.42
C ILE A 27 13.67 -9.50 1.28
N ASP A 28 14.01 -8.22 1.26
CA ASP A 28 13.03 -7.15 1.34
C ASP A 28 13.53 -5.83 0.75
N HIS A 29 12.61 -4.91 0.46
CA HIS A 29 12.92 -3.56 -0.04
C HIS A 29 12.40 -2.43 0.88
N HIS A 30 11.64 -2.76 1.92
CA HIS A 30 11.06 -1.75 2.80
C HIS A 30 12.12 -0.96 3.57
N VAL A 31 11.99 0.37 3.55
CA VAL A 31 12.90 1.30 4.28
C VAL A 31 12.87 1.02 5.78
N SER A 32 11.70 0.67 6.33
CA SER A 32 11.49 0.40 7.76
C SER A 32 11.93 -0.98 8.22
N ASN A 33 12.50 -1.83 7.35
CA ASN A 33 12.94 -3.16 7.71
C ASN A 33 14.12 -3.12 8.70
N PRO A 34 14.00 -3.69 9.92
CA PRO A 34 15.07 -3.71 10.93
C PRO A 34 16.09 -4.85 10.72
N GLU A 35 16.03 -5.58 9.61
CA GLU A 35 16.94 -6.69 9.28
C GLU A 35 16.87 -7.83 10.30
N TYR A 36 15.69 -8.36 10.54
CA TYR A 36 15.39 -9.33 11.60
C TYR A 36 15.74 -10.79 11.29
N GLY A 37 16.23 -11.11 10.10
CA GLY A 37 16.71 -12.44 9.74
C GLY A 37 18.13 -12.72 10.21
N ASP A 38 18.54 -13.99 10.28
CA ASP A 38 19.95 -14.36 10.48
C ASP A 38 20.80 -13.94 9.26
N ILE A 39 20.21 -13.94 8.08
CA ILE A 39 20.78 -13.41 6.84
C ILE A 39 19.77 -12.40 6.27
N ASN A 40 20.25 -11.21 5.94
CA ASN A 40 19.40 -10.13 5.43
C ASN A 40 19.90 -9.64 4.07
N CYS A 41 18.99 -9.56 3.10
CA CYS A 41 19.19 -8.93 1.82
C CYS A 41 18.13 -7.82 1.66
N VAL A 42 18.34 -6.69 2.34
CA VAL A 42 17.40 -5.56 2.35
C VAL A 42 17.94 -4.46 1.44
N ILE A 43 17.30 -4.31 0.27
CA ILE A 43 17.71 -3.34 -0.76
C ILE A 43 16.67 -2.23 -0.85
N ARG A 44 16.79 -1.22 0.02
CA ARG A 44 15.83 -0.12 0.23
C ARG A 44 15.59 0.78 -0.98
N TYR A 45 16.50 0.75 -1.96
CA TYR A 45 16.37 1.51 -3.21
C TYR A 45 15.77 0.69 -4.37
N SER A 46 15.50 -0.61 -4.17
CA SER A 46 14.79 -1.43 -5.14
C SER A 46 13.31 -1.04 -5.22
N SER A 47 12.73 -1.10 -6.39
CA SER A 47 11.32 -0.76 -6.60
C SER A 47 10.36 -1.78 -5.99
N SER A 48 10.83 -3.01 -5.82
CA SER A 48 10.08 -4.13 -5.25
C SER A 48 11.01 -5.25 -4.80
N THR A 49 10.54 -6.13 -3.94
CA THR A 49 11.25 -7.37 -3.64
C THR A 49 11.36 -8.27 -4.88
N SER A 50 10.39 -8.20 -5.79
CA SER A 50 10.47 -8.90 -7.08
C SER A 50 11.67 -8.47 -7.93
N GLU A 51 12.05 -7.18 -7.90
CA GLU A 51 13.26 -6.69 -8.60
C GLU A 51 14.54 -7.29 -7.97
N ILE A 52 14.57 -7.43 -6.65
CA ILE A 52 15.71 -8.08 -5.95
C ILE A 52 15.84 -9.54 -6.37
N ILE A 53 14.73 -10.28 -6.34
CA ILE A 53 14.70 -11.71 -6.74
C ILE A 53 15.06 -11.88 -8.22
N TYR A 54 14.55 -10.99 -9.10
CA TYR A 54 14.91 -10.99 -10.51
C TYR A 54 16.43 -10.85 -10.72
N ASN A 55 17.04 -9.88 -10.05
CA ASN A 55 18.48 -9.64 -10.14
C ASN A 55 19.30 -10.81 -9.55
N PHE A 56 18.81 -11.42 -8.46
CA PHE A 56 19.44 -12.60 -7.87
C PHE A 56 19.41 -13.79 -8.83
N ILE A 57 18.27 -14.10 -9.46
CA ILE A 57 18.15 -15.19 -10.43
C ILE A 57 19.05 -14.95 -11.63
N LYS A 58 19.13 -13.70 -12.12
CA LYS A 58 20.06 -13.33 -13.22
C LYS A 58 21.52 -13.53 -12.82
N TYR A 59 21.89 -13.11 -11.62
CA TYR A 59 23.27 -13.29 -11.11
C TYR A 59 23.66 -14.78 -11.02
N MET A 60 22.72 -15.63 -10.66
CA MET A 60 22.92 -17.08 -10.59
C MET A 60 22.86 -17.77 -11.98
N GLU A 61 22.63 -17.01 -13.04
CA GLU A 61 22.51 -17.51 -14.42
C GLU A 61 21.40 -18.56 -14.63
N TYR A 62 20.39 -18.57 -13.75
CA TYR A 62 19.23 -19.44 -13.92
C TYR A 62 18.30 -18.93 -15.03
N LYS A 63 17.75 -19.88 -15.80
CA LYS A 63 16.72 -19.57 -16.78
C LYS A 63 15.38 -19.36 -16.08
N PHE A 64 14.70 -18.28 -16.41
CA PHE A 64 13.33 -18.03 -15.99
C PHE A 64 12.37 -18.97 -16.73
N SER A 65 11.43 -19.61 -16.00
CA SER A 65 10.22 -20.11 -16.64
C SER A 65 9.23 -18.94 -16.84
N ILE A 66 8.29 -19.12 -17.77
CA ILE A 66 7.27 -18.07 -17.99
C ILE A 66 6.47 -17.78 -16.72
N SER A 67 6.12 -18.77 -15.93
CA SER A 67 5.38 -18.59 -14.69
C SER A 67 6.18 -17.81 -13.64
N VAL A 68 7.50 -17.99 -13.55
CA VAL A 68 8.36 -17.17 -12.69
C VAL A 68 8.42 -15.73 -13.21
N ALA A 69 8.55 -15.55 -14.52
CA ALA A 69 8.57 -14.22 -15.14
C ALA A 69 7.25 -13.46 -14.88
N GLU A 70 6.11 -14.13 -15.03
CA GLU A 70 4.77 -13.56 -14.74
C GLU A 70 4.61 -13.19 -13.26
N ALA A 71 5.04 -14.04 -12.33
CA ALA A 71 4.98 -13.74 -10.89
C ALA A 71 5.86 -12.55 -10.52
N LEU A 72 7.09 -12.48 -11.06
CA LEU A 72 7.99 -11.34 -10.85
C LEU A 72 7.42 -10.05 -11.46
N TYR A 73 6.80 -10.14 -12.62
CA TYR A 73 6.15 -9.00 -13.26
C TYR A 73 4.95 -8.50 -12.46
N LEU A 74 4.13 -9.41 -11.94
CA LEU A 74 2.99 -9.06 -11.07
C LEU A 74 3.45 -8.28 -9.84
N GLY A 75 4.46 -8.76 -9.10
CA GLY A 75 4.99 -8.04 -7.96
C GLY A 75 5.59 -6.69 -8.34
N LEU A 76 6.28 -6.60 -9.49
CA LEU A 76 6.83 -5.35 -9.99
C LEU A 76 5.75 -4.30 -10.26
N VAL A 77 4.69 -4.66 -11.01
CA VAL A 77 3.61 -3.72 -11.34
C VAL A 77 2.77 -3.34 -10.11
N ASN A 78 2.61 -4.26 -9.16
CA ASN A 78 1.92 -3.99 -7.90
C ASN A 78 2.64 -2.91 -7.09
N ASP A 79 3.91 -3.12 -6.76
CA ASP A 79 4.69 -2.22 -5.90
C ASP A 79 5.01 -0.87 -6.54
N THR A 80 5.01 -0.83 -7.87
CA THR A 80 5.24 0.42 -8.63
C THR A 80 3.95 1.15 -8.99
N GLY A 81 2.79 0.63 -8.56
CA GLY A 81 1.48 1.17 -8.96
C GLY A 81 1.36 1.26 -10.48
N ASN A 82 1.67 0.17 -11.15
CA ASN A 82 1.77 0.12 -12.61
C ASN A 82 2.67 1.23 -13.19
N PHE A 83 3.88 1.35 -12.63
CA PHE A 83 4.92 2.32 -13.00
C PHE A 83 4.57 3.79 -12.75
N SER A 84 3.62 4.09 -11.86
CA SER A 84 3.24 5.46 -11.52
C SER A 84 3.89 5.99 -10.24
N HIS A 85 4.50 5.15 -9.42
CA HIS A 85 5.09 5.54 -8.16
C HIS A 85 6.53 6.07 -8.33
N SER A 86 7.00 6.84 -7.34
CA SER A 86 8.34 7.46 -7.34
C SER A 86 9.51 6.48 -7.17
N ASN A 87 9.24 5.22 -6.83
CA ASN A 87 10.23 4.15 -6.72
C ASN A 87 10.65 3.57 -8.10
N VAL A 88 9.97 3.96 -9.19
CA VAL A 88 10.30 3.52 -10.54
C VAL A 88 11.63 4.13 -11.00
N LYS A 89 12.55 3.29 -11.47
CA LYS A 89 13.89 3.66 -11.94
C LYS A 89 14.17 3.00 -13.29
N VAL A 90 15.31 3.33 -13.86
CA VAL A 90 15.76 2.72 -15.14
C VAL A 90 15.84 1.20 -15.03
N GLY A 91 16.40 0.66 -13.92
CA GLY A 91 16.46 -0.79 -13.67
C GLY A 91 15.09 -1.46 -13.62
N THR A 92 14.12 -0.80 -13.01
CA THR A 92 12.71 -1.24 -12.96
C THR A 92 12.13 -1.42 -14.36
N MET A 93 12.33 -0.41 -15.24
CA MET A 93 11.85 -0.44 -16.62
C MET A 93 12.61 -1.48 -17.47
N GLN A 94 13.89 -1.64 -17.24
CA GLN A 94 14.69 -2.69 -17.89
C GLN A 94 14.23 -4.09 -17.52
N MET A 95 13.93 -4.34 -16.23
CA MET A 95 13.33 -5.60 -15.77
C MET A 95 11.99 -5.85 -16.47
N ALA A 96 11.10 -4.86 -16.50
CA ALA A 96 9.80 -4.98 -17.17
C ALA A 96 9.96 -5.34 -18.65
N THR A 97 10.84 -4.63 -19.37
CA THR A 97 11.12 -4.90 -20.79
C THR A 97 11.63 -6.33 -21.00
N ASN A 98 12.56 -6.79 -20.16
CA ASN A 98 13.09 -8.14 -20.26
C ASN A 98 12.01 -9.21 -20.02
N LEU A 99 11.18 -9.03 -19.01
CA LEU A 99 10.10 -9.98 -18.68
C LEU A 99 9.05 -10.04 -19.81
N ILE A 100 8.68 -8.88 -20.39
CA ILE A 100 7.77 -8.83 -21.54
C ILE A 100 8.41 -9.52 -22.77
N SER A 101 9.70 -9.32 -23.01
CA SER A 101 10.40 -9.98 -24.13
C SER A 101 10.48 -11.50 -23.96
N MET A 102 10.34 -12.00 -22.73
CA MET A 102 10.24 -13.44 -22.43
C MET A 102 8.83 -14.01 -22.65
N GLY A 103 7.85 -13.19 -23.01
CA GLY A 103 6.47 -13.60 -23.30
C GLY A 103 5.46 -13.28 -22.20
N VAL A 104 5.82 -12.50 -21.14
CA VAL A 104 4.85 -12.07 -20.14
C VAL A 104 3.76 -11.22 -20.78
N ASN A 105 2.51 -11.60 -20.55
CA ASN A 105 1.36 -10.85 -21.04
C ASN A 105 0.99 -9.73 -20.04
N ASN A 106 1.55 -8.53 -20.26
CA ASN A 106 1.26 -7.36 -19.45
C ASN A 106 -0.25 -7.07 -19.35
N ASN A 107 -0.97 -7.12 -20.48
CA ASN A 107 -2.41 -6.82 -20.47
C ASN A 107 -3.17 -7.80 -19.57
N TYR A 108 -2.88 -9.09 -19.68
CA TYR A 108 -3.52 -10.10 -18.82
C TYR A 108 -3.27 -9.83 -17.35
N ILE A 109 -2.02 -9.53 -16.95
CA ILE A 109 -1.66 -9.27 -15.55
C ILE A 109 -2.35 -8.00 -15.04
N VAL A 110 -2.24 -6.89 -15.77
CA VAL A 110 -2.83 -5.62 -15.33
C VAL A 110 -4.35 -5.70 -15.26
N THR A 111 -5.00 -6.31 -16.25
CA THR A 111 -6.47 -6.41 -16.28
C THR A 111 -7.01 -7.30 -15.16
N ASN A 112 -6.37 -8.43 -14.89
CA ASN A 112 -6.93 -9.41 -13.95
C ASN A 112 -6.49 -9.22 -12.50
N PHE A 113 -5.36 -8.56 -12.25
CA PHE A 113 -4.83 -8.41 -10.89
C PHE A 113 -4.85 -6.96 -10.38
N LEU A 114 -4.64 -5.96 -11.24
CA LEU A 114 -4.64 -4.57 -10.81
C LEU A 114 -5.98 -3.87 -11.03
N ASN A 115 -6.63 -4.15 -12.17
CA ASN A 115 -7.86 -3.48 -12.59
C ASN A 115 -9.12 -4.33 -12.37
N SER A 116 -9.02 -5.43 -11.62
CA SER A 116 -10.14 -6.30 -11.30
C SER A 116 -10.68 -5.97 -9.92
N ASN A 117 -11.76 -5.21 -9.89
CA ASN A 117 -12.40 -4.79 -8.66
C ASN A 117 -13.73 -5.52 -8.42
N SER A 118 -14.07 -5.78 -7.16
CA SER A 118 -15.37 -6.30 -6.81
C SER A 118 -16.47 -5.25 -7.05
N TYR A 119 -17.70 -5.71 -7.17
CA TYR A 119 -18.85 -4.80 -7.21
C TYR A 119 -18.88 -3.88 -5.98
N GLN A 120 -18.55 -4.44 -4.81
CA GLN A 120 -18.51 -3.74 -3.54
C GLN A 120 -17.42 -2.65 -3.55
N THR A 121 -16.22 -2.96 -4.00
CA THR A 121 -15.12 -1.99 -4.14
C THR A 121 -15.54 -0.82 -5.01
N LEU A 122 -16.16 -1.08 -6.18
CA LEU A 122 -16.63 -0.03 -7.07
C LEU A 122 -17.74 0.82 -6.44
N LYS A 123 -18.64 0.20 -5.64
CA LYS A 123 -19.67 0.95 -4.90
C LYS A 123 -19.08 1.83 -3.81
N MET A 124 -18.12 1.31 -3.03
CA MET A 124 -17.43 2.10 -1.99
C MET A 124 -16.67 3.26 -2.60
N MET A 125 -15.98 3.05 -3.70
CA MET A 125 -15.31 4.11 -4.44
C MET A 125 -16.31 5.16 -4.96
N GLY A 126 -17.44 4.71 -5.50
CA GLY A 126 -18.52 5.60 -5.97
C GLY A 126 -19.12 6.45 -4.84
N GLU A 127 -19.37 5.88 -3.67
CA GLU A 127 -19.83 6.64 -2.49
C GLU A 127 -18.78 7.65 -2.02
N ALA A 128 -17.51 7.26 -1.99
CA ALA A 128 -16.43 8.17 -1.63
C ALA A 128 -16.33 9.36 -2.60
N LEU A 129 -16.31 9.09 -3.91
CA LEU A 129 -16.21 10.16 -4.93
C LEU A 129 -17.44 11.09 -4.97
N LYS A 130 -18.61 10.57 -4.60
CA LYS A 130 -19.83 11.39 -4.51
C LYS A 130 -19.85 12.30 -3.29
N ASN A 131 -19.29 11.83 -2.17
CA ASN A 131 -19.51 12.43 -0.86
C ASN A 131 -18.23 12.96 -0.18
N PHE A 132 -17.04 12.88 -0.82
CA PHE A 132 -15.86 13.49 -0.22
C PHE A 132 -16.02 15.02 -0.15
N GLU A 133 -15.45 15.57 0.91
CA GLU A 133 -15.40 17.00 1.15
C GLU A 133 -14.00 17.53 0.85
N PHE A 134 -13.93 18.81 0.50
CA PHE A 134 -12.66 19.50 0.30
C PHE A 134 -12.59 20.75 1.16
N TYR A 135 -11.51 20.89 1.90
CA TYR A 135 -11.18 22.03 2.76
C TYR A 135 -10.12 22.90 2.07
N PRO A 136 -10.49 23.97 1.34
CA PRO A 136 -9.57 24.72 0.48
C PRO A 136 -8.39 25.34 1.24
N GLU A 137 -8.65 25.93 2.41
CA GLU A 137 -7.63 26.60 3.24
C GLU A 137 -6.49 25.65 3.66
N LYS A 138 -6.80 24.37 3.75
CA LYS A 138 -5.87 23.29 4.18
C LYS A 138 -5.51 22.34 3.05
N LYS A 139 -6.07 22.53 1.88
CA LYS A 139 -5.93 21.61 0.73
C LYS A 139 -6.15 20.14 1.10
N LEU A 140 -7.11 19.89 2.01
CA LEU A 140 -7.47 18.57 2.51
C LEU A 140 -8.69 18.01 1.79
N SER A 141 -8.57 16.83 1.20
CA SER A 141 -9.71 16.00 0.81
C SER A 141 -10.06 15.06 1.95
N TYR A 142 -11.31 15.04 2.34
CA TYR A 142 -11.82 14.29 3.49
C TYR A 142 -13.00 13.42 3.10
N TYR A 143 -13.04 12.19 3.61
CA TYR A 143 -14.22 11.34 3.50
C TYR A 143 -14.36 10.48 4.75
N TYR A 144 -15.61 10.38 5.24
CA TYR A 144 -15.98 9.46 6.32
C TYR A 144 -16.94 8.40 5.79
N LEU A 145 -16.65 7.15 6.08
CA LEU A 145 -17.45 5.99 5.73
C LEU A 145 -17.99 5.34 7.01
N ASP A 146 -19.30 5.35 7.16
CA ASP A 146 -20.00 4.73 8.28
C ASP A 146 -20.29 3.23 8.05
N ASN A 147 -20.62 2.53 9.13
CA ASN A 147 -20.98 1.11 9.09
C ASN A 147 -22.32 0.84 8.37
N GLU A 148 -23.23 1.79 8.29
CA GLU A 148 -24.52 1.63 7.60
C GLU A 148 -24.28 1.54 6.09
N THR A 149 -23.45 2.40 5.56
CA THR A 149 -23.04 2.37 4.15
C THR A 149 -22.30 1.07 3.82
N MET A 150 -21.40 0.61 4.70
CA MET A 150 -20.73 -0.69 4.53
C MET A 150 -21.73 -1.84 4.46
N LYS A 151 -22.70 -1.88 5.39
CA LYS A 151 -23.76 -2.91 5.44
C LYS A 151 -24.67 -2.85 4.22
N LYS A 152 -25.08 -1.66 3.78
CA LYS A 152 -25.92 -1.45 2.60
C LYS A 152 -25.37 -2.14 1.35
N TYR A 153 -24.07 -2.09 1.15
CA TYR A 153 -23.40 -2.70 0.01
C TYR A 153 -22.80 -4.08 0.30
N LYS A 154 -22.93 -4.58 1.53
CA LYS A 154 -22.27 -5.82 2.01
C LYS A 154 -20.76 -5.78 1.78
N ALA A 155 -20.17 -4.59 1.91
CA ALA A 155 -18.77 -4.35 1.71
C ALA A 155 -17.96 -4.79 2.94
N LYS A 156 -16.74 -5.25 2.68
CA LYS A 156 -15.73 -5.57 3.69
C LYS A 156 -14.69 -4.45 3.74
N LYS A 157 -13.80 -4.50 4.75
CA LYS A 157 -12.72 -3.52 4.88
C LYS A 157 -11.81 -3.46 3.63
N GLU A 158 -11.58 -4.62 3.00
CA GLU A 158 -10.77 -4.73 1.78
C GLU A 158 -11.40 -3.97 0.60
N ASP A 159 -12.72 -3.86 0.55
CA ASP A 159 -13.45 -3.12 -0.49
C ASP A 159 -13.30 -1.59 -0.38
N THR A 160 -12.64 -1.10 0.66
CA THR A 160 -12.38 0.34 0.87
C THR A 160 -10.95 0.76 0.50
N GLU A 161 -10.14 -0.18 0.02
CA GLU A 161 -8.76 0.11 -0.42
C GLU A 161 -8.75 1.06 -1.62
N GLY A 162 -7.76 1.93 -1.68
CA GLY A 162 -7.60 2.91 -2.74
C GLY A 162 -8.46 4.18 -2.59
N ILE A 163 -9.41 4.26 -1.64
CA ILE A 163 -10.25 5.45 -1.45
C ILE A 163 -9.41 6.66 -1.10
N VAL A 164 -8.50 6.55 -0.13
CA VAL A 164 -7.68 7.68 0.33
C VAL A 164 -6.76 8.21 -0.77
N GLU A 165 -6.20 7.35 -1.61
CA GLU A 165 -5.42 7.73 -2.78
C GLU A 165 -6.30 8.41 -3.83
N LYS A 166 -7.51 7.90 -4.01
CA LYS A 166 -8.43 8.42 -5.02
C LYS A 166 -8.93 9.81 -4.69
N ILE A 167 -9.32 10.09 -3.45
CA ILE A 167 -9.71 11.45 -3.04
C ILE A 167 -8.52 12.41 -3.00
N LEU A 168 -7.28 11.92 -2.75
CA LEU A 168 -6.06 12.72 -2.90
C LEU A 168 -5.82 13.11 -4.37
N SER A 169 -6.32 12.34 -5.34
CA SER A 169 -6.11 12.63 -6.76
C SER A 169 -6.80 13.92 -7.23
N TYR A 170 -7.70 14.52 -6.43
CA TYR A 170 -8.23 15.86 -6.69
C TYR A 170 -7.04 16.84 -6.81
N TYR A 171 -7.05 17.66 -7.89
CA TYR A 171 -5.84 18.40 -8.28
C TYR A 171 -5.41 19.45 -7.25
N GLU A 172 -6.35 20.07 -6.53
CA GLU A 172 -6.06 21.04 -5.48
C GLU A 172 -5.67 20.39 -4.13
N ALA A 173 -5.97 19.11 -3.93
CA ALA A 173 -5.66 18.45 -2.68
C ALA A 173 -4.16 18.19 -2.53
N SER A 174 -3.60 18.53 -1.37
CA SER A 174 -2.24 18.20 -0.94
C SER A 174 -2.21 17.05 0.05
N VAL A 175 -3.30 16.86 0.79
CA VAL A 175 -3.49 15.81 1.80
C VAL A 175 -4.86 15.19 1.62
N SER A 176 -4.98 13.92 1.96
CA SER A 176 -6.26 13.25 2.12
C SER A 176 -6.37 12.57 3.48
N LEU A 177 -7.57 12.60 4.03
CA LEU A 177 -7.98 11.88 5.23
C LEU A 177 -9.20 11.03 4.91
N PHE A 178 -9.07 9.73 5.03
CA PHE A 178 -10.17 8.79 4.98
C PHE A 178 -10.41 8.18 6.34
N LEU A 179 -11.61 8.39 6.88
CA LEU A 179 -12.05 7.79 8.14
C LEU A 179 -13.07 6.71 7.86
N ARG A 180 -12.90 5.55 8.50
CA ARG A 180 -13.85 4.46 8.44
C ARG A 180 -14.20 3.98 9.83
N GLU A 181 -15.49 3.81 10.08
CA GLU A 181 -15.98 3.20 11.30
C GLU A 181 -15.71 1.68 11.31
N GLU A 182 -15.14 1.17 12.39
CA GLU A 182 -14.91 -0.25 12.61
C GLU A 182 -16.08 -0.87 13.40
N ALA A 183 -16.20 -2.20 13.32
CA ALA A 183 -17.29 -2.91 13.99
C ALA A 183 -17.30 -2.76 15.53
N ASP A 184 -16.15 -2.46 16.13
CA ASP A 184 -15.99 -2.20 17.58
C ASP A 184 -16.26 -0.73 17.97
N GLY A 185 -16.70 0.10 17.04
CA GLY A 185 -16.99 1.52 17.23
C GLY A 185 -15.79 2.45 17.14
N LYS A 186 -14.59 1.93 16.92
CA LYS A 186 -13.40 2.75 16.66
C LYS A 186 -13.42 3.35 15.28
N ILE A 187 -12.71 4.44 15.12
CA ILE A 187 -12.48 5.08 13.82
C ILE A 187 -11.08 4.73 13.32
N LYS A 188 -11.02 4.05 12.18
CA LYS A 188 -9.78 3.82 11.44
C LYS A 188 -9.51 5.02 10.54
N GLY A 189 -8.37 5.68 10.73
CA GLY A 189 -7.91 6.76 9.88
C GLY A 189 -6.81 6.30 8.93
N SER A 190 -6.89 6.75 7.68
CA SER A 190 -5.86 6.59 6.65
C SER A 190 -5.54 7.96 6.05
N MET A 191 -4.27 8.28 5.95
CA MET A 191 -3.79 9.56 5.43
C MET A 191 -2.79 9.38 4.31
N ARG A 192 -2.83 10.28 3.34
CA ARG A 192 -1.85 10.39 2.26
C ARG A 192 -1.49 11.85 2.00
N SER A 193 -0.29 12.10 1.50
CA SER A 193 0.13 13.45 1.08
C SER A 193 0.87 13.43 -0.26
N LYS A 194 0.75 14.53 -1.02
CA LYS A 194 1.46 14.74 -2.30
C LYS A 194 2.82 15.41 -2.11
N TYR A 195 2.88 16.40 -1.22
CA TYR A 195 4.02 17.30 -1.08
C TYR A 195 4.71 17.15 0.29
N GLU A 196 5.08 18.23 0.93
CA GLU A 196 5.95 18.27 2.12
C GLU A 196 5.22 18.11 3.46
N ILE A 197 4.00 17.56 3.45
CA ILE A 197 3.26 17.28 4.69
C ILE A 197 3.57 15.88 5.17
N ASP A 198 4.11 15.77 6.40
CA ASP A 198 4.37 14.50 7.06
C ASP A 198 3.10 13.95 7.74
N VAL A 199 2.40 13.06 7.04
CA VAL A 199 1.21 12.42 7.59
C VAL A 199 1.53 11.38 8.67
N ASN A 200 2.77 10.95 8.80
CA ASN A 200 3.19 10.06 9.88
C ASN A 200 3.24 10.80 11.23
N GLU A 201 3.74 12.03 11.26
CA GLU A 201 3.68 12.87 12.48
C GLU A 201 2.23 13.07 12.93
N ILE A 202 1.32 13.39 12.00
CA ILE A 202 -0.10 13.57 12.32
C ILE A 202 -0.73 12.26 12.83
N ALA A 203 -0.48 11.14 12.18
CA ALA A 203 -0.99 9.84 12.62
C ALA A 203 -0.48 9.45 14.02
N SER A 204 0.75 9.85 14.36
CA SER A 204 1.36 9.59 15.67
C SER A 204 0.62 10.27 16.82
N LEU A 205 -0.08 11.39 16.58
CA LEU A 205 -0.93 12.05 17.57
C LEU A 205 -2.09 11.16 18.06
N PHE A 206 -2.47 10.18 17.25
CA PHE A 206 -3.50 9.20 17.55
C PHE A 206 -2.94 7.83 17.96
N GLY A 207 -1.62 7.74 18.23
CA GLY A 207 -0.94 6.48 18.52
C GLY A 207 -0.76 5.58 17.29
N GLY A 208 -0.92 6.14 16.09
CA GLY A 208 -0.69 5.47 14.81
C GLY A 208 0.72 5.69 14.27
N GLY A 209 0.90 5.49 12.96
CA GLY A 209 2.17 5.71 12.29
C GLY A 209 2.17 5.21 10.86
N GLY A 210 3.34 5.31 10.22
CA GLY A 210 3.53 4.88 8.83
C GLY A 210 4.79 5.46 8.22
N HIS A 211 4.63 6.02 7.04
CA HIS A 211 5.66 6.72 6.28
C HIS A 211 5.28 8.18 6.10
N TYR A 212 6.25 9.00 5.78
CA TYR A 212 6.10 10.43 5.52
C TYR A 212 4.84 10.78 4.67
N LYS A 213 4.57 10.00 3.61
CA LYS A 213 3.45 10.24 2.67
C LYS A 213 2.25 9.30 2.82
N ALA A 214 2.31 8.33 3.72
CA ALA A 214 1.29 7.33 3.90
C ALA A 214 1.28 6.80 5.33
N ALA A 215 0.28 7.16 6.10
CA ALA A 215 0.15 6.75 7.49
C ALA A 215 -1.30 6.37 7.84
N GLY A 216 -1.45 5.64 8.94
CA GLY A 216 -2.74 5.23 9.45
C GLY A 216 -2.77 5.15 10.97
N PHE A 217 -3.97 5.25 11.53
CA PHE A 217 -4.19 5.18 12.95
C PHE A 217 -5.55 4.55 13.28
N SER A 218 -5.77 4.25 14.55
CA SER A 218 -7.08 3.84 15.07
C SER A 218 -7.37 4.66 16.31
N SER A 219 -8.59 5.22 16.44
CA SER A 219 -8.93 6.14 17.52
C SER A 219 -10.32 5.85 18.07
N ASN A 220 -10.52 6.18 19.35
CA ASN A 220 -11.84 6.21 20.01
C ASN A 220 -12.50 7.60 19.98
N LEU A 221 -11.81 8.61 19.42
CA LEU A 221 -12.35 9.95 19.25
C LEU A 221 -13.43 9.95 18.16
N SER A 222 -14.34 10.90 18.25
CA SER A 222 -15.33 11.15 17.18
C SER A 222 -14.66 11.64 15.89
N THR A 223 -15.34 11.48 14.78
CA THR A 223 -14.85 11.93 13.46
C THR A 223 -14.58 13.44 13.44
N ASN A 224 -15.39 14.24 14.14
CA ASN A 224 -15.21 15.69 14.24
C ASN A 224 -13.95 16.05 15.05
N GLU A 225 -13.71 15.40 16.19
CA GLU A 225 -12.49 15.62 16.99
C GLU A 225 -11.23 15.23 16.20
N ILE A 226 -11.28 14.11 15.47
CA ILE A 226 -10.17 13.68 14.60
C ILE A 226 -9.92 14.72 13.52
N LEU A 227 -10.98 15.16 12.83
CA LEU A 227 -10.86 16.16 11.75
C LEU A 227 -10.29 17.49 12.25
N GLU A 228 -10.75 17.98 13.41
CA GLU A 228 -10.22 19.20 14.02
C GLU A 228 -8.72 19.09 14.35
N ILE A 229 -8.29 17.95 14.92
CA ILE A 229 -6.87 17.71 15.21
C ILE A 229 -6.06 17.70 13.93
N VAL A 230 -6.54 17.00 12.90
CA VAL A 230 -5.87 16.96 11.59
C VAL A 230 -5.77 18.36 10.98
N LEU A 231 -6.87 19.13 10.93
CA LEU A 231 -6.89 20.49 10.37
C LEU A 231 -5.95 21.47 11.10
N LYS A 232 -5.66 21.26 12.39
CA LYS A 232 -4.70 22.08 13.15
C LYS A 232 -3.24 21.76 12.84
N ASN A 233 -2.96 20.54 12.32
CA ASN A 233 -1.60 20.04 12.14
C ASN A 233 -1.15 19.93 10.67
N ILE A 234 -1.99 20.38 9.73
CA ILE A 234 -1.68 20.56 8.32
C ILE A 234 -1.61 22.00 7.89
#